data_5f840ad52faa721b4d63f90570c4555f
#
_entry.id   5f840ad52faa721b4d63f90570c4555f
#
_cell.length_a   1.000
_cell.length_b   1.000
_cell.length_c   1.000
_cell.angle_alpha   90.00
_cell.angle_beta   90.00
_cell.angle_gamma   90.00
#
_symmetry.space_group_name_H-M   'P 1'
#
loop_
_entity.id
_entity.type
_entity.pdbx_description
1 polymer ?
#
loop_
_entity_poly.entity_id
_entity_poly.type
_entity_poly.pdbx_seq_one_letter_code
_entity_poly.pdbx_strand_id
1 'polypeptide(L)'
;MKVILTSILVDDQDKALKFYTEVLGFIKKTDVPAGDAKWLTVVSPEGENDVEVLLEPNWNPGIQIEGKPAAAEFQKILFNAGIPLTMFGVDDVEKEYQRLIALGVKFTMKPTPMGPVTLAVFDDTCGNLISIGQQ
;
A
#
# COMPACT_ATOMS: atom_id res chain seq x y z
N MET A 1 2.95 22.38 -10.70
CA MET A 1 3.44 21.01 -10.41
C MET A 1 2.41 20.35 -9.51
N LYS A 2 1.99 19.11 -9.81
CA LYS A 2 1.04 18.35 -8.99
C LYS A 2 1.49 16.89 -8.88
N VAL A 3 1.07 16.19 -7.82
CA VAL A 3 1.26 14.74 -7.71
C VAL A 3 0.26 14.06 -8.63
N ILE A 4 0.74 13.21 -9.52
CA ILE A 4 -0.10 12.43 -10.45
C ILE A 4 0.01 10.92 -10.21
N LEU A 5 1.09 10.48 -9.57
CA LEU A 5 1.36 9.08 -9.30
C LEU A 5 2.25 8.96 -8.06
N THR A 6 1.99 7.94 -7.27
CA THR A 6 2.87 7.47 -6.20
C THR A 6 3.01 5.96 -6.30
N SER A 7 4.13 5.40 -5.81
CA SER A 7 4.39 3.97 -5.86
C SER A 7 4.21 3.32 -4.50
N ILE A 8 3.69 2.10 -4.52
CA ILE A 8 3.76 1.14 -3.42
C ILE A 8 4.50 -0.08 -3.93
N LEU A 9 5.61 -0.42 -3.31
CA LEU A 9 6.39 -1.60 -3.66
C LEU A 9 5.63 -2.86 -3.27
N VAL A 10 5.60 -3.85 -4.15
CA VAL A 10 4.89 -5.11 -3.91
C VAL A 10 5.74 -6.31 -4.36
N ASP A 11 5.64 -7.40 -3.63
CA ASP A 11 6.34 -8.64 -3.94
C ASP A 11 5.70 -9.41 -5.10
N ASP A 12 4.38 -9.29 -5.26
CA ASP A 12 3.59 -9.95 -6.29
C ASP A 12 2.47 -9.01 -6.74
N GLN A 13 2.49 -8.58 -8.01
CA GLN A 13 1.52 -7.61 -8.54
C GLN A 13 0.09 -8.16 -8.61
N ASP A 14 -0.10 -9.44 -8.92
CA ASP A 14 -1.44 -10.04 -8.99
C ASP A 14 -2.07 -10.17 -7.60
N LYS A 15 -1.30 -10.62 -6.63
CA LYS A 15 -1.70 -10.67 -5.22
C LYS A 15 -2.02 -9.25 -4.69
N ALA A 16 -1.16 -8.28 -4.99
CA ALA A 16 -1.36 -6.89 -4.59
C ALA A 16 -2.63 -6.30 -5.19
N LEU A 17 -2.87 -6.50 -6.49
CA LEU A 17 -4.09 -6.02 -7.14
C LEU A 17 -5.34 -6.55 -6.44
N LYS A 18 -5.33 -7.84 -6.12
CA LYS A 18 -6.45 -8.47 -5.42
C LYS A 18 -6.68 -7.88 -4.03
N PHE A 19 -5.62 -7.68 -3.26
CA PHE A 19 -5.70 -7.09 -1.93
C PHE A 19 -6.20 -5.63 -1.98
N TYR A 20 -5.58 -4.80 -2.82
CA TYR A 20 -5.92 -3.38 -2.91
C TYR A 20 -7.33 -3.14 -3.49
N THR A 21 -7.82 -4.01 -4.37
CA THR A 21 -9.19 -3.86 -4.93
C THR A 21 -10.25 -4.56 -4.09
N GLU A 22 -10.08 -5.84 -3.77
CA GLU A 22 -11.12 -6.64 -3.10
C GLU A 22 -11.19 -6.36 -1.59
N VAL A 23 -10.06 -6.06 -0.95
CA VAL A 23 -10.01 -5.82 0.50
C VAL A 23 -10.08 -4.33 0.81
N LEU A 24 -9.24 -3.51 0.19
CA LEU A 24 -9.19 -2.07 0.48
C LEU A 24 -10.21 -1.25 -0.32
N GLY A 25 -10.74 -1.77 -1.42
CA GLY A 25 -11.80 -1.11 -2.19
C GLY A 25 -11.30 -0.13 -3.26
N PHE A 26 -10.01 -0.14 -3.59
CA PHE A 26 -9.48 0.63 -4.72
C PHE A 26 -10.01 0.10 -6.06
N ILE A 27 -9.92 0.91 -7.09
CA ILE A 27 -10.35 0.57 -8.45
C ILE A 27 -9.11 0.44 -9.35
N LYS A 28 -9.00 -0.67 -10.08
CA LYS A 28 -7.95 -0.82 -11.09
C LYS A 28 -8.15 0.21 -12.21
N LYS A 29 -7.09 0.95 -12.55
CA LYS A 29 -7.12 1.94 -13.63
C LYS A 29 -6.31 1.51 -14.84
N THR A 30 -5.05 1.18 -14.67
CA THR A 30 -4.15 0.78 -15.76
C THR A 30 -3.58 -0.60 -15.48
N ASP A 31 -3.54 -1.45 -16.51
CA ASP A 31 -2.97 -2.80 -16.43
C ASP A 31 -2.43 -3.16 -17.83
N VAL A 32 -1.17 -2.80 -18.08
CA VAL A 32 -0.51 -3.05 -19.37
C VAL A 32 0.86 -3.70 -19.15
N PRO A 33 1.29 -4.57 -20.07
CA PRO A 33 2.62 -5.18 -19.98
C PRO A 33 3.74 -4.14 -19.96
N ALA A 34 4.75 -4.38 -19.13
CA ALA A 34 5.96 -3.55 -19.03
C ALA A 34 7.17 -4.47 -18.76
N GLY A 35 7.74 -5.05 -19.81
CA GLY A 35 8.79 -6.08 -19.70
C GLY A 35 8.25 -7.33 -19.01
N ASP A 36 8.96 -7.81 -17.98
CA ASP A 36 8.54 -8.97 -17.16
C ASP A 36 7.50 -8.60 -16.10
N ALA A 37 7.16 -7.33 -15.99
CA ALA A 37 6.19 -6.78 -15.04
C ALA A 37 5.00 -6.18 -15.78
N LYS A 38 4.13 -5.50 -15.01
CA LYS A 38 3.01 -4.70 -15.51
C LYS A 38 3.15 -3.26 -15.04
N TRP A 39 2.73 -2.32 -15.87
CA TRP A 39 2.35 -1.00 -15.41
C TRP A 39 0.94 -1.12 -14.85
N LEU A 40 0.85 -1.27 -13.55
CA LEU A 40 -0.38 -1.63 -12.85
C LEU A 40 -0.71 -0.54 -11.83
N THR A 41 -1.83 0.16 -12.05
CA THR A 41 -2.25 1.23 -11.15
C THR A 41 -3.66 1.02 -10.62
N VAL A 42 -3.88 1.53 -9.42
CA VAL A 42 -5.18 1.62 -8.78
C VAL A 42 -5.47 3.07 -8.37
N VAL A 43 -6.74 3.41 -8.24
CA VAL A 43 -7.20 4.73 -7.79
C VAL A 43 -8.23 4.57 -6.67
N SER A 44 -8.30 5.55 -5.79
CA SER A 44 -9.36 5.61 -4.78
C SER A 44 -10.71 5.96 -5.43
N PRO A 45 -11.80 5.25 -5.10
CA PRO A 45 -13.13 5.66 -5.54
C PRO A 45 -13.64 6.93 -4.83
N GLU A 46 -13.07 7.27 -3.67
CA GLU A 46 -13.51 8.37 -2.81
C GLU A 46 -12.68 9.64 -3.00
N GLY A 47 -11.54 9.54 -3.70
CA GLY A 47 -10.64 10.66 -3.95
C GLY A 47 -10.86 11.29 -5.32
N GLU A 48 -10.19 12.42 -5.53
CA GLU A 48 -10.00 12.94 -6.88
C GLU A 48 -9.19 11.91 -7.68
N ASN A 49 -9.72 11.45 -8.81
CA ASN A 49 -9.14 10.40 -9.64
C ASN A 49 -7.81 10.79 -10.34
N ASP A 50 -7.19 11.87 -9.88
CA ASP A 50 -5.99 12.42 -10.49
C ASP A 50 -4.69 11.81 -9.97
N VAL A 51 -4.70 11.13 -8.85
CA VAL A 51 -3.51 10.47 -8.27
C VAL A 51 -3.64 8.97 -8.39
N GLU A 52 -2.76 8.37 -9.15
CA GLU A 52 -2.68 6.92 -9.29
C GLU A 52 -1.70 6.33 -8.28
N VAL A 53 -2.01 5.14 -7.78
CA VAL A 53 -1.08 4.33 -6.99
C VAL A 53 -0.55 3.22 -7.89
N LEU A 54 0.74 3.29 -8.21
CA LEU A 54 1.44 2.24 -8.96
C LEU A 54 1.79 1.10 -8.00
N LEU A 55 1.29 -0.10 -8.27
CA LEU A 55 1.71 -1.31 -7.58
C LEU A 55 3.01 -1.80 -8.25
N GLU A 56 4.13 -1.30 -7.74
CA GLU A 56 5.45 -1.44 -8.36
C GLU A 56 6.16 -2.70 -7.87
N PRO A 57 6.64 -3.59 -8.76
CA PRO A 57 7.33 -4.79 -8.31
C PRO A 57 8.64 -4.45 -7.60
N ASN A 58 8.90 -5.13 -6.49
CA ASN A 58 10.10 -4.93 -5.68
C ASN A 58 11.32 -5.77 -6.14
N TRP A 59 11.14 -6.63 -7.15
CA TRP A 59 12.12 -7.64 -7.56
C TRP A 59 12.96 -7.23 -8.78
N ASN A 60 13.01 -5.95 -9.17
CA ASN A 60 13.79 -5.50 -10.33
C ASN A 60 15.27 -5.93 -10.20
N PRO A 61 15.75 -6.85 -11.07
CA PRO A 61 17.11 -7.38 -10.98
C PRO A 61 18.17 -6.39 -11.50
N GLY A 62 17.77 -5.33 -12.17
CA GLY A 62 18.68 -4.32 -12.74
C GLY A 62 19.26 -3.36 -11.71
N ILE A 63 18.62 -3.23 -10.55
CA ILE A 63 19.07 -2.32 -9.48
C ILE A 63 19.22 -3.12 -8.20
N GLN A 64 20.48 -3.29 -7.76
CA GLN A 64 20.82 -4.16 -6.65
C GLN A 64 21.60 -3.44 -5.55
N ILE A 65 21.41 -3.90 -4.32
CA ILE A 65 22.25 -3.61 -3.15
C ILE A 65 22.78 -4.95 -2.63
N GLU A 66 24.10 -5.10 -2.57
CA GLU A 66 24.75 -6.32 -2.09
C GLU A 66 24.22 -7.62 -2.76
N GLY A 67 24.00 -7.57 -4.08
CA GLY A 67 23.54 -8.70 -4.86
C GLY A 67 22.04 -9.04 -4.74
N LYS A 68 21.25 -8.14 -4.12
CA LYS A 68 19.78 -8.30 -3.95
C LYS A 68 19.03 -7.12 -4.55
N PRO A 69 17.79 -7.29 -5.02
CA PRO A 69 16.98 -6.18 -5.52
C PRO A 69 16.87 -5.06 -4.47
N ALA A 70 17.29 -3.85 -4.82
CA ALA A 70 17.37 -2.72 -3.88
C ALA A 70 16.00 -2.37 -3.28
N ALA A 71 14.94 -2.40 -4.09
CA ALA A 71 13.59 -2.09 -3.63
C ALA A 71 13.10 -3.12 -2.58
N ALA A 72 13.39 -4.40 -2.77
CA ALA A 72 13.03 -5.45 -1.81
C ALA A 72 13.78 -5.28 -0.48
N GLU A 73 15.07 -4.93 -0.52
CA GLU A 73 15.86 -4.68 0.68
C GLU A 73 15.37 -3.44 1.44
N PHE A 74 15.07 -2.35 0.74
CA PHE A 74 14.48 -1.15 1.32
C PHE A 74 13.14 -1.45 2.02
N GLN A 75 12.24 -2.12 1.34
CA GLN A 75 10.94 -2.50 1.86
C GLN A 75 11.06 -3.36 3.12
N LYS A 76 11.94 -4.36 3.10
CA LYS A 76 12.19 -5.26 4.21
C LYS A 76 12.73 -4.52 5.45
N ILE A 77 13.64 -3.59 5.27
CA ILE A 77 14.19 -2.77 6.37
C ILE A 77 13.06 -1.99 7.06
N LEU A 78 12.21 -1.32 6.29
CA LEU A 78 11.09 -0.55 6.83
C LEU A 78 10.05 -1.43 7.51
N PHE A 79 9.67 -2.54 6.89
CA PHE A 79 8.73 -3.48 7.47
C PHE A 79 9.22 -4.02 8.82
N ASN A 80 10.48 -4.46 8.88
CA ASN A 80 11.08 -5.00 10.11
C ASN A 80 11.24 -3.94 11.21
N ALA A 81 11.41 -2.67 10.82
CA ALA A 81 11.47 -1.55 11.77
C ALA A 81 10.08 -1.06 12.21
N GLY A 82 9.01 -1.61 11.65
CA GLY A 82 7.64 -1.20 12.01
C GLY A 82 7.24 0.15 11.40
N ILE A 83 7.83 0.56 10.27
CA ILE A 83 7.62 1.88 9.67
C ILE A 83 6.64 1.79 8.49
N PRO A 84 5.41 2.34 8.61
CA PRO A 84 4.53 2.54 7.49
C PRO A 84 4.94 3.81 6.72
N LEU A 85 5.10 3.72 5.39
CA LEU A 85 5.40 4.89 4.55
C LEU A 85 4.15 5.54 3.95
N THR A 86 3.10 4.75 3.74
CA THR A 86 1.88 5.20 3.08
C THR A 86 0.74 5.29 4.09
N MET A 87 -0.01 6.38 4.02
CA MET A 87 -1.22 6.55 4.81
C MET A 87 -2.40 6.84 3.90
N PHE A 88 -3.49 6.11 4.10
CA PHE A 88 -4.77 6.38 3.47
C PHE A 88 -5.70 7.09 4.45
N GLY A 89 -6.40 8.12 3.98
CA GLY A 89 -7.43 8.81 4.75
C GLY A 89 -8.71 7.99 4.79
N VAL A 90 -9.35 7.94 5.96
CA VAL A 90 -10.68 7.32 6.15
C VAL A 90 -11.55 8.24 6.98
N ASP A 91 -12.87 8.20 6.78
CA ASP A 91 -13.82 9.03 7.53
C ASP A 91 -13.99 8.56 8.99
N ASP A 92 -13.90 7.23 9.20
CA ASP A 92 -14.07 6.58 10.51
C ASP A 92 -13.07 5.42 10.62
N VAL A 93 -11.99 5.67 11.33
CA VAL A 93 -10.89 4.70 11.47
C VAL A 93 -11.31 3.45 12.26
N GLU A 94 -12.18 3.58 13.25
CA GLU A 94 -12.65 2.43 14.04
C GLU A 94 -13.55 1.51 13.20
N LYS A 95 -14.47 2.10 12.43
CA LYS A 95 -15.34 1.35 11.53
C LYS A 95 -14.54 0.62 10.45
N GLU A 96 -13.55 1.30 9.87
CA GLU A 96 -12.69 0.69 8.85
C GLU A 96 -11.79 -0.41 9.45
N TYR A 97 -11.25 -0.19 10.64
CA TYR A 97 -10.51 -1.21 11.39
C TYR A 97 -11.35 -2.48 11.59
N GLN A 98 -12.59 -2.35 12.07
CA GLN A 98 -13.49 -3.49 12.28
C GLN A 98 -13.81 -4.21 10.95
N ARG A 99 -14.05 -3.45 9.87
CA ARG A 99 -14.29 -4.00 8.54
C ARG A 99 -13.11 -4.84 8.05
N LEU A 100 -11.91 -4.30 8.15
CA LEU A 100 -10.68 -4.95 7.68
C LEU A 100 -10.33 -6.19 8.53
N ILE A 101 -10.51 -6.14 9.85
CA ILE A 101 -10.35 -7.33 10.71
C ILE A 101 -11.32 -8.44 10.31
N ALA A 102 -12.57 -8.12 10.03
CA ALA A 102 -13.55 -9.12 9.57
C ALA A 102 -13.16 -9.78 8.24
N LEU A 103 -12.38 -9.10 7.41
CA LEU A 103 -11.80 -9.63 6.18
C LEU A 103 -10.45 -10.36 6.37
N GLY A 104 -9.99 -10.49 7.61
CA GLY A 104 -8.77 -11.21 7.95
C GLY A 104 -7.48 -10.38 7.88
N VAL A 105 -7.56 -9.06 7.75
CA VAL A 105 -6.39 -8.17 7.74
C VAL A 105 -5.73 -8.14 9.11
N LYS A 106 -4.40 -8.25 9.14
CA LYS A 106 -3.61 -8.22 10.37
C LYS A 106 -3.16 -6.80 10.68
N PHE A 107 -3.57 -6.27 11.81
CA PHE A 107 -3.11 -4.97 12.30
C PHE A 107 -1.93 -5.13 13.24
N THR A 108 -0.92 -4.27 13.09
CA THR A 108 0.19 -4.13 14.04
C THR A 108 -0.08 -3.04 15.06
N MET A 109 -0.98 -2.10 14.75
CA MET A 109 -1.46 -1.08 15.67
C MET A 109 -2.96 -0.86 15.47
N LYS A 110 -3.73 -1.05 16.53
CA LYS A 110 -5.18 -0.74 16.56
C LYS A 110 -5.38 0.79 16.52
N PRO A 111 -6.60 1.28 16.24
CA PRO A 111 -6.89 2.70 16.28
C PRO A 111 -6.36 3.36 17.55
N THR A 112 -5.47 4.33 17.37
CA THR A 112 -4.74 4.99 18.45
C THR A 112 -4.69 6.48 18.20
N PRO A 113 -5.17 7.34 19.12
CA PRO A 113 -5.04 8.78 18.99
C PRO A 113 -3.57 9.21 19.00
N MET A 114 -3.18 10.03 18.03
CA MET A 114 -1.85 10.59 17.89
C MET A 114 -1.94 12.08 17.55
N GLY A 115 -2.19 12.90 18.57
CA GLY A 115 -2.43 14.31 18.40
C GLY A 115 -3.77 14.56 17.67
N PRO A 116 -3.78 15.30 16.55
CA PRO A 116 -5.01 15.62 15.82
C PRO A 116 -5.54 14.48 14.95
N VAL A 117 -4.80 13.37 14.85
CA VAL A 117 -5.13 12.22 13.97
C VAL A 117 -5.29 10.97 14.82
N THR A 118 -6.25 10.12 14.48
CA THR A 118 -6.32 8.75 14.98
C THR A 118 -5.82 7.81 13.88
N LEU A 119 -4.82 6.98 14.20
CA LEU A 119 -4.14 6.10 13.25
C LEU A 119 -4.33 4.63 13.62
N ALA A 120 -4.38 3.77 12.61
CA ALA A 120 -4.18 2.34 12.73
C ALA A 120 -3.20 1.86 11.67
N VAL A 121 -2.49 0.76 11.92
CA VAL A 121 -1.47 0.22 11.00
C VAL A 121 -1.73 -1.25 10.76
N PHE A 122 -1.70 -1.65 9.49
CA PHE A 122 -1.89 -3.04 9.08
C PHE A 122 -0.81 -3.52 8.10
N ASP A 123 -0.70 -4.84 7.98
CA ASP A 123 0.13 -5.54 7.00
C ASP A 123 -0.67 -5.71 5.70
N ASP A 124 -0.17 -5.20 4.58
CA ASP A 124 -0.81 -5.31 3.26
C ASP A 124 -0.59 -6.67 2.60
N THR A 125 0.11 -7.59 3.24
CA THR A 125 0.54 -8.91 2.72
C THR A 125 1.50 -8.87 1.53
N CYS A 126 1.86 -7.67 1.09
CA CYS A 126 2.74 -7.45 -0.07
C CYS A 126 4.13 -6.91 0.32
N GLY A 127 4.42 -6.92 1.62
CA GLY A 127 5.69 -6.50 2.20
C GLY A 127 5.67 -5.10 2.82
N ASN A 128 4.51 -4.48 2.96
CA ASN A 128 4.40 -3.15 3.55
C ASN A 128 3.56 -3.15 4.83
N LEU A 129 3.88 -2.21 5.71
CA LEU A 129 2.95 -1.70 6.68
C LEU A 129 2.29 -0.45 6.11
N ILE A 130 0.97 -0.40 6.21
CA ILE A 130 0.14 0.71 5.73
C ILE A 130 -0.59 1.31 6.91
N SER A 131 -0.62 2.63 6.99
CA SER A 131 -1.46 3.32 7.97
C SER A 131 -2.78 3.77 7.34
N ILE A 132 -3.83 3.74 8.15
CA ILE A 132 -5.07 4.47 7.88
C ILE A 132 -5.25 5.53 8.94
N GLY A 133 -5.77 6.68 8.54
CA GLY A 133 -5.88 7.84 9.43
C GLY A 133 -7.18 8.58 9.26
N GLN A 134 -7.74 9.02 10.40
CA GLN A 134 -8.89 9.92 10.50
C GLN A 134 -8.43 11.22 11.12
N GLN A 135 -8.72 12.33 10.46
CA GLN A 135 -8.50 13.70 10.95
C GLN A 135 -9.74 14.27 11.61
#